data_b4ae6d70135b39b3ff0bec01a18f3114
#
_entry.id   b4ae6d70135b39b3ff0bec01a18f3114
#
_cell.length_a   1.000
_cell.length_b   1.000
_cell.length_c   1.000
_cell.angle_alpha   90.00
_cell.angle_beta   90.00
_cell.angle_gamma   90.00
#
_symmetry.space_group_name_H-M   'P 1'
#
loop_
_entity.id
_entity.type
_entity.pdbx_description
1 polymer ?
#
loop_
_entity_poly.entity_id
_entity_poly.type
_entity_poly.pdbx_seq_one_letter_code
_entity_poly.pdbx_strand_id
1 'polypeptide(L)'
;MRSDASTVQLQNEKVSKSKASADQTLSTADLKTSLSKVDFNDIPSGDTVQTFSLVDNKTPTLEDESLASLRDALSRAQELGDVGVVFYDLSSGRGVTYNADVAVYGASSYKALYALYICETLVESGQVSLDGPLATYGGYSMGWQTVRDLIENAVVNSDNDSFMALRAAFDHDGYEDWIANLDVDDETALDPMSDFPTYCPRTSAKLWREMSEYLSCDTETSQWLSGLLTSTTRSFIRDGIADDQVLVRNKAGWISEDGCYSTCDAGLIDVDGHSYVMSIMTSMPWSDRSSETVAAIAKALYDVRSSLA
;
A
#
# COMPACT_ATOMS: atom_id res chain seq x y z
N MET A 1 -46.70 39.03 -63.09
CA MET A 1 -45.92 38.65 -64.25
C MET A 1 -44.64 38.03 -63.75
N ARG A 2 -44.50 36.74 -63.96
CA ARG A 2 -43.35 35.96 -64.42
C ARG A 2 -42.03 36.30 -63.78
N SER A 3 -41.50 35.36 -63.02
CA SER A 3 -40.56 34.20 -63.30
C SER A 3 -39.13 34.69 -63.28
N ASP A 4 -38.16 34.07 -62.72
CA ASP A 4 -37.71 32.71 -62.95
C ASP A 4 -36.72 32.25 -61.84
N ALA A 5 -36.70 30.97 -61.63
CA ALA A 5 -35.77 30.24 -60.78
C ALA A 5 -34.39 30.19 -61.40
N SER A 6 -33.36 30.25 -60.61
CA SER A 6 -32.01 29.81 -60.99
C SER A 6 -31.39 28.99 -59.90
N THR A 7 -31.30 27.71 -60.17
CA THR A 7 -30.63 26.65 -59.46
C THR A 7 -29.11 26.89 -59.47
N VAL A 8 -28.48 26.98 -58.31
CA VAL A 8 -27.03 26.92 -58.22
C VAL A 8 -26.67 25.61 -57.51
N GLN A 9 -26.04 24.73 -58.25
CA GLN A 9 -25.38 23.52 -57.77
C GLN A 9 -24.18 23.91 -56.91
N LEU A 10 -24.17 23.47 -55.67
CA LEU A 10 -22.97 23.50 -54.83
C LEU A 10 -22.27 22.14 -54.92
N GLN A 11 -21.05 22.21 -55.42
CA GLN A 11 -20.09 21.10 -55.51
C GLN A 11 -19.72 20.59 -54.12
N ASN A 12 -19.78 19.26 -53.98
CA ASN A 12 -19.26 18.54 -52.82
C ASN A 12 -17.73 18.62 -52.77
N GLU A 13 -17.17 19.39 -51.89
CA GLU A 13 -15.79 19.21 -51.44
C GLU A 13 -15.75 18.14 -50.29
N LYS A 14 -15.14 17.03 -50.58
CA LYS A 14 -14.75 16.02 -49.62
C LYS A 14 -13.65 16.57 -48.73
N VAL A 15 -13.99 17.02 -47.55
CA VAL A 15 -13.01 17.23 -46.48
C VAL A 15 -12.74 15.87 -45.82
N SER A 16 -11.53 15.36 -45.99
CA SER A 16 -11.02 14.19 -45.30
C SER A 16 -10.94 14.49 -43.81
N LYS A 17 -11.82 13.88 -42.99
CA LYS A 17 -11.69 13.86 -41.53
C LYS A 17 -10.52 12.95 -41.20
N SER A 18 -9.40 13.52 -40.77
CA SER A 18 -8.38 12.84 -40.03
C SER A 18 -9.01 12.35 -38.72
N LYS A 19 -8.93 11.03 -38.46
CA LYS A 19 -9.27 10.45 -37.18
C LYS A 19 -8.25 10.96 -36.14
N ALA A 20 -8.65 11.93 -35.33
CA ALA A 20 -8.03 12.16 -34.06
C ALA A 20 -8.37 10.97 -33.18
N SER A 21 -7.35 10.27 -32.68
CA SER A 21 -7.43 9.27 -31.62
C SER A 21 -8.04 9.97 -30.42
N ALA A 22 -9.27 9.62 -30.07
CA ALA A 22 -9.86 10.04 -28.81
C ALA A 22 -9.14 9.25 -27.70
N ASP A 23 -8.37 9.96 -26.91
CA ASP A 23 -7.88 9.50 -25.62
C ASP A 23 -9.13 9.28 -24.76
N GLN A 24 -9.56 8.01 -24.61
CA GLN A 24 -10.67 7.66 -23.74
C GLN A 24 -10.13 7.69 -22.31
N THR A 25 -10.29 8.81 -21.62
CA THR A 25 -10.22 8.85 -20.15
C THR A 25 -11.33 7.95 -19.61
N LEU A 26 -10.93 6.86 -18.95
CA LEU A 26 -11.84 5.96 -18.26
C LEU A 26 -12.60 6.75 -17.18
N SER A 27 -13.89 6.45 -16.99
CA SER A 27 -14.64 7.04 -15.88
C SER A 27 -14.10 6.52 -14.54
N THR A 28 -14.29 7.27 -13.45
CA THR A 28 -13.86 6.85 -12.09
C THR A 28 -14.46 5.49 -11.69
N ALA A 29 -15.64 5.14 -12.19
CA ALA A 29 -16.27 3.84 -11.96
C ALA A 29 -15.60 2.73 -12.78
N ASP A 30 -15.20 3.01 -14.02
CA ASP A 30 -14.47 2.08 -14.88
C ASP A 30 -13.05 1.83 -14.34
N LEU A 31 -12.40 2.85 -13.79
CA LEU A 31 -11.10 2.74 -13.11
C LEU A 31 -11.19 1.87 -11.85
N LYS A 32 -12.18 2.09 -10.98
CA LYS A 32 -12.41 1.24 -9.80
C LYS A 32 -12.66 -0.23 -10.16
N THR A 33 -13.45 -0.49 -11.21
CA THR A 33 -13.73 -1.85 -11.71
C THR A 33 -12.51 -2.46 -12.39
N SER A 34 -11.67 -1.67 -13.02
CA SER A 34 -10.41 -2.10 -13.65
C SER A 34 -9.39 -2.48 -12.59
N LEU A 35 -9.24 -1.65 -11.54
CA LEU A 35 -8.30 -1.88 -10.46
C LEU A 35 -8.66 -3.09 -9.57
N SER A 36 -9.94 -3.49 -9.50
CA SER A 36 -10.35 -4.70 -8.77
C SER A 36 -9.92 -6.03 -9.42
N LYS A 37 -9.37 -5.98 -10.64
CA LYS A 37 -8.88 -7.14 -11.40
C LYS A 37 -7.37 -7.09 -11.67
N VAL A 38 -6.67 -6.26 -10.95
CA VAL A 38 -5.24 -6.02 -11.16
C VAL A 38 -4.45 -7.22 -10.67
N ASP A 39 -3.58 -7.74 -11.51
CA ASP A 39 -2.59 -8.73 -11.13
C ASP A 39 -1.31 -8.02 -10.63
N PHE A 40 -1.00 -8.17 -9.35
CA PHE A 40 0.21 -7.61 -8.76
C PHE A 40 1.49 -8.29 -9.27
N ASN A 41 1.37 -9.48 -9.87
CA ASN A 41 2.50 -10.15 -10.52
C ASN A 41 3.00 -9.38 -11.75
N ASP A 42 2.18 -8.48 -12.31
CA ASP A 42 2.59 -7.57 -13.39
C ASP A 42 3.53 -6.44 -12.93
N ILE A 43 3.73 -6.23 -11.62
CA ILE A 43 4.72 -5.28 -11.12
C ILE A 43 6.12 -5.84 -11.44
N PRO A 44 6.96 -5.15 -12.21
CA PRO A 44 8.30 -5.65 -12.52
C PRO A 44 9.17 -5.67 -11.26
N SER A 45 10.09 -6.64 -11.19
CA SER A 45 11.07 -6.75 -10.13
C SER A 45 12.47 -6.86 -10.72
N GLY A 46 13.41 -6.10 -10.18
CA GLY A 46 14.81 -6.09 -10.61
C GLY A 46 15.62 -5.04 -9.85
N ASP A 47 16.93 -5.10 -10.05
CA ASP A 47 17.96 -4.30 -9.38
C ASP A 47 18.12 -2.87 -9.95
N THR A 48 17.15 -2.42 -10.71
CA THR A 48 17.05 -1.05 -11.24
C THR A 48 15.66 -0.48 -10.99
N VAL A 49 15.58 0.84 -10.84
CA VAL A 49 14.28 1.53 -10.75
C VAL A 49 13.54 1.34 -12.06
N GLN A 50 12.34 0.78 -11.98
CA GLN A 50 11.44 0.53 -13.10
C GLN A 50 10.10 1.22 -12.86
N THR A 51 9.42 1.60 -13.92
CA THR A 51 8.05 2.11 -13.88
C THR A 51 7.09 1.07 -14.42
N PHE A 52 5.86 1.09 -13.92
CA PHE A 52 4.82 0.14 -14.34
C PHE A 52 3.44 0.80 -14.42
N SER A 53 2.49 0.10 -15.03
CA SER A 53 1.07 0.42 -14.99
C SER A 53 0.29 -0.88 -14.83
N LEU A 54 -0.59 -0.91 -13.84
CA LEU A 54 -1.47 -2.05 -13.54
C LEU A 54 -2.80 -2.00 -14.32
N VAL A 55 -3.08 -0.93 -15.04
CA VAL A 55 -4.37 -0.69 -15.70
C VAL A 55 -4.24 -0.65 -17.22
N ASP A 56 -3.16 -0.05 -17.70
CA ASP A 56 -2.88 0.12 -19.12
C ASP A 56 -1.38 -0.11 -19.38
N ASN A 57 -1.00 -0.18 -20.65
CA ASN A 57 0.42 -0.35 -21.01
C ASN A 57 1.21 0.97 -21.04
N LYS A 58 0.68 2.04 -20.41
CA LYS A 58 1.31 3.36 -20.39
C LYS A 58 2.10 3.55 -19.10
N THR A 59 3.33 3.11 -19.08
CA THR A 59 4.22 3.32 -17.95
C THR A 59 4.59 4.81 -17.82
N PRO A 60 4.65 5.36 -16.60
CA PRO A 60 5.05 6.74 -16.38
C PRO A 60 6.51 6.98 -16.74
N THR A 61 6.82 8.20 -17.13
CA THR A 61 8.21 8.66 -17.30
C THR A 61 8.54 9.58 -16.15
N LEU A 62 9.55 9.21 -15.36
CA LEU A 62 10.00 10.01 -14.23
C LEU A 62 10.90 11.16 -14.72
N GLU A 63 10.84 12.27 -14.00
CA GLU A 63 11.78 13.38 -14.22
C GLU A 63 13.21 12.95 -13.82
N ASP A 64 14.20 13.37 -14.59
CA ASP A 64 15.60 12.94 -14.42
C ASP A 64 16.15 13.26 -13.01
N GLU A 65 15.79 14.40 -12.42
CA GLU A 65 16.22 14.81 -11.09
C GLU A 65 15.60 13.91 -10.00
N SER A 66 14.29 13.65 -10.08
CA SER A 66 13.57 12.78 -9.16
C SER A 66 14.07 11.34 -9.23
N LEU A 67 14.32 10.84 -10.45
CA LEU A 67 14.90 9.51 -10.67
C LEU A 67 16.32 9.41 -10.10
N ALA A 68 17.14 10.44 -10.27
CA ALA A 68 18.49 10.47 -9.72
C ALA A 68 18.48 10.47 -8.19
N SER A 69 17.60 11.25 -7.57
CA SER A 69 17.39 11.29 -6.12
C SER A 69 16.94 9.94 -5.57
N LEU A 70 16.00 9.27 -6.24
CA LEU A 70 15.54 7.94 -5.84
C LEU A 70 16.64 6.90 -5.92
N ARG A 71 17.42 6.89 -7.03
CA ARG A 71 18.56 5.97 -7.21
C ARG A 71 19.63 6.17 -6.13
N ASP A 72 19.93 7.42 -5.77
CA ASP A 72 20.91 7.73 -4.73
C ASP A 72 20.42 7.26 -3.35
N ALA A 73 19.15 7.46 -3.00
CA ALA A 73 18.57 6.98 -1.76
C ALA A 73 18.61 5.43 -1.67
N LEU A 74 18.22 4.72 -2.74
CA LEU A 74 18.25 3.26 -2.81
C LEU A 74 19.70 2.73 -2.75
N SER A 75 20.65 3.37 -3.42
CA SER A 75 22.07 2.97 -3.38
C SER A 75 22.65 3.06 -1.95
N ARG A 76 22.29 4.11 -1.20
CA ARG A 76 22.70 4.22 0.22
C ARG A 76 22.07 3.15 1.10
N ALA A 77 20.83 2.75 0.83
CA ALA A 77 20.19 1.66 1.55
C ALA A 77 20.86 0.32 1.28
N GLN A 78 21.25 0.04 0.03
CA GLN A 78 21.95 -1.19 -0.36
C GLN A 78 23.32 -1.36 0.33
N GLU A 79 23.96 -0.27 0.74
CA GLU A 79 25.20 -0.36 1.55
C GLU A 79 24.95 -0.93 2.96
N LEU A 80 23.69 -0.91 3.44
CA LEU A 80 23.31 -1.31 4.79
C LEU A 80 22.55 -2.64 4.84
N GLY A 81 21.92 -3.05 3.74
CA GLY A 81 21.14 -4.28 3.63
C GLY A 81 20.37 -4.34 2.31
N ASP A 82 19.60 -5.40 2.13
CA ASP A 82 18.71 -5.50 1.00
C ASP A 82 17.60 -4.45 1.10
N VAL A 83 17.14 -3.95 -0.04
CA VAL A 83 16.07 -2.99 -0.13
C VAL A 83 15.17 -3.29 -1.33
N GLY A 84 13.88 -3.18 -1.11
CA GLY A 84 12.89 -3.22 -2.17
C GLY A 84 11.78 -2.21 -1.90
N VAL A 85 11.21 -1.67 -2.97
CA VAL A 85 10.12 -0.68 -2.89
C VAL A 85 9.06 -0.94 -3.95
N VAL A 86 7.81 -0.64 -3.60
CA VAL A 86 6.70 -0.45 -4.52
C VAL A 86 5.98 0.83 -4.12
N PHE A 87 5.79 1.74 -5.06
CA PHE A 87 5.03 2.97 -4.88
C PHE A 87 4.15 3.22 -6.09
N TYR A 88 2.84 3.38 -5.89
CA TYR A 88 1.92 3.60 -7.00
C TYR A 88 0.68 4.41 -6.60
N ASP A 89 0.09 5.09 -7.57
CA ASP A 89 -1.19 5.81 -7.45
C ASP A 89 -2.35 4.82 -7.59
N LEU A 90 -3.24 4.77 -6.60
CA LEU A 90 -4.40 3.88 -6.58
C LEU A 90 -5.43 4.21 -7.68
N SER A 91 -5.46 5.43 -8.17
CA SER A 91 -6.43 5.86 -9.19
C SER A 91 -5.97 5.55 -10.62
N SER A 92 -4.69 5.75 -10.93
CA SER A 92 -4.13 5.50 -12.26
C SER A 92 -3.55 4.10 -12.41
N GLY A 93 -3.23 3.42 -11.30
CA GLY A 93 -2.50 2.15 -11.28
C GLY A 93 -1.03 2.28 -11.73
N ARG A 94 -0.52 3.51 -11.88
CA ARG A 94 0.86 3.77 -12.31
C ARG A 94 1.79 3.88 -11.14
N GLY A 95 2.97 3.31 -11.30
CA GLY A 95 3.91 3.25 -10.18
C GLY A 95 5.36 3.12 -10.58
N VAL A 96 6.18 3.08 -9.53
CA VAL A 96 7.61 2.85 -9.57
C VAL A 96 7.98 1.72 -8.61
N THR A 97 8.94 0.92 -8.99
CA THR A 97 9.39 -0.25 -8.23
C THR A 97 10.90 -0.44 -8.32
N TYR A 98 11.43 -1.12 -7.32
CA TYR A 98 12.80 -1.59 -7.25
C TYR A 98 12.83 -2.85 -6.37
N ASN A 99 13.38 -3.98 -6.86
CA ASN A 99 13.43 -5.26 -6.14
C ASN A 99 12.11 -5.64 -5.46
N ALA A 100 10.99 -5.62 -6.20
CA ALA A 100 9.64 -5.85 -5.64
C ALA A 100 9.50 -7.19 -4.91
N ASP A 101 10.33 -8.18 -5.25
CA ASP A 101 10.26 -9.56 -4.72
C ASP A 101 11.33 -9.87 -3.66
N VAL A 102 12.13 -8.87 -3.25
CA VAL A 102 13.09 -9.10 -2.17
C VAL A 102 12.34 -9.40 -0.87
N ALA A 103 12.51 -10.60 -0.36
CA ALA A 103 11.86 -11.04 0.87
C ALA A 103 12.67 -10.57 2.09
N VAL A 104 12.02 -9.84 2.99
CA VAL A 104 12.62 -9.34 4.22
C VAL A 104 11.71 -9.60 5.41
N TYR A 105 12.29 -9.70 6.58
CA TYR A 105 11.54 -9.85 7.83
C TYR A 105 10.68 -8.60 8.07
N GLY A 106 9.36 -8.79 8.14
CA GLY A 106 8.40 -7.69 8.22
C GLY A 106 8.40 -6.95 9.55
N ALA A 107 8.87 -7.60 10.63
CA ALA A 107 8.79 -7.08 11.99
C ALA A 107 7.38 -6.53 12.30
N SER A 108 7.31 -5.42 13.01
CA SER A 108 6.03 -4.81 13.40
C SER A 108 5.21 -4.18 12.26
N SER A 109 5.73 -4.11 11.02
CA SER A 109 4.95 -3.60 9.89
C SER A 109 3.72 -4.48 9.60
N TYR A 110 3.80 -5.76 9.96
CA TYR A 110 2.71 -6.70 9.77
C TYR A 110 1.52 -6.51 10.73
N LYS A 111 1.69 -5.84 11.86
CA LYS A 111 0.63 -5.65 12.87
C LYS A 111 -0.61 -4.94 12.34
N ALA A 112 -0.43 -3.96 11.46
CA ALA A 112 -1.55 -3.28 10.81
C ALA A 112 -2.34 -4.21 9.88
N LEU A 113 -1.64 -5.09 9.17
CA LEU A 113 -2.25 -6.04 8.24
C LEU A 113 -3.01 -7.14 8.98
N TYR A 114 -2.51 -7.54 10.14
CA TYR A 114 -3.25 -8.45 11.02
C TYR A 114 -4.47 -7.77 11.66
N ALA A 115 -4.37 -6.48 12.01
CA ALA A 115 -5.52 -5.70 12.47
C ALA A 115 -6.59 -5.54 11.37
N LEU A 116 -6.19 -5.43 10.10
CA LEU A 116 -7.11 -5.47 8.96
C LEU A 116 -7.91 -6.78 8.96
N TYR A 117 -7.22 -7.93 9.05
CA TYR A 117 -7.90 -9.23 9.13
C TYR A 117 -8.96 -9.27 10.24
N ILE A 118 -8.61 -8.87 11.47
CA ILE A 118 -9.55 -8.88 12.59
C ILE A 118 -10.75 -7.97 12.30
N CYS A 119 -10.50 -6.73 11.86
CA CYS A 119 -11.57 -5.76 11.62
C CYS A 119 -12.48 -6.18 10.48
N GLU A 120 -11.91 -6.50 9.32
CA GLU A 120 -12.64 -6.83 8.10
C GLU A 120 -13.41 -8.15 8.20
N THR A 121 -12.77 -9.18 8.77
CA THR A 121 -13.32 -10.53 8.78
C THR A 121 -14.14 -10.82 10.04
N LEU A 122 -13.61 -10.52 11.22
CA LEU A 122 -14.20 -10.95 12.47
C LEU A 122 -15.15 -9.90 13.07
N VAL A 123 -14.77 -8.62 13.02
CA VAL A 123 -15.60 -7.54 13.60
C VAL A 123 -16.78 -7.22 12.69
N GLU A 124 -16.55 -7.00 11.40
CA GLU A 124 -17.63 -6.68 10.45
C GLU A 124 -18.64 -7.82 10.29
N SER A 125 -18.24 -9.08 10.47
CA SER A 125 -19.16 -10.23 10.50
C SER A 125 -19.94 -10.35 11.81
N GLY A 126 -19.58 -9.59 12.84
CA GLY A 126 -20.19 -9.67 14.17
C GLY A 126 -19.70 -10.85 15.03
N GLN A 127 -18.69 -11.59 14.59
CA GLN A 127 -18.08 -12.68 15.37
C GLN A 127 -17.32 -12.12 16.59
N VAL A 128 -16.70 -10.96 16.44
CA VAL A 128 -15.91 -10.30 17.45
C VAL A 128 -16.44 -8.89 17.71
N SER A 129 -16.61 -8.53 18.98
CA SER A 129 -16.90 -7.14 19.37
C SER A 129 -15.60 -6.46 19.79
N LEU A 130 -15.32 -5.29 19.26
CA LEU A 130 -14.17 -4.48 19.67
C LEU A 130 -14.17 -4.20 21.18
N ASP A 131 -15.32 -3.99 21.77
CA ASP A 131 -15.47 -3.65 23.18
C ASP A 131 -15.60 -4.89 24.10
N GLY A 132 -15.55 -6.10 23.50
CA GLY A 132 -15.53 -7.35 24.23
C GLY A 132 -14.14 -7.63 24.82
N PRO A 133 -14.08 -8.20 26.06
CA PRO A 133 -12.80 -8.64 26.62
C PRO A 133 -12.25 -9.84 25.84
N LEU A 134 -10.93 -9.89 25.63
CA LEU A 134 -10.27 -10.94 24.83
C LEU A 134 -10.55 -12.35 25.35
N ALA A 135 -10.75 -12.49 26.68
CA ALA A 135 -11.10 -13.79 27.30
C ALA A 135 -12.40 -14.40 26.75
N THR A 136 -13.31 -13.60 26.20
CA THR A 136 -14.53 -14.07 25.54
C THR A 136 -14.21 -14.91 24.30
N TYR A 137 -13.07 -14.66 23.67
CA TYR A 137 -12.60 -15.29 22.44
C TYR A 137 -11.44 -16.26 22.63
N GLY A 138 -11.25 -16.75 23.87
CA GLY A 138 -10.21 -17.73 24.19
C GLY A 138 -8.83 -17.16 24.56
N GLY A 139 -8.68 -15.85 24.63
CA GLY A 139 -7.43 -15.20 25.02
C GLY A 139 -7.15 -15.38 26.52
N TYR A 140 -6.10 -16.11 26.87
CA TYR A 140 -5.68 -16.31 28.27
C TYR A 140 -4.75 -15.19 28.75
N SER A 141 -3.82 -14.76 27.91
CA SER A 141 -2.96 -13.63 28.18
C SER A 141 -3.73 -12.33 27.88
N MET A 142 -3.61 -11.34 28.78
CA MET A 142 -4.27 -10.05 28.63
C MET A 142 -5.82 -10.13 28.46
N GLY A 143 -6.43 -11.25 28.85
CA GLY A 143 -7.83 -11.56 28.58
C GLY A 143 -8.86 -10.58 29.14
N TRP A 144 -8.50 -9.75 30.12
CA TRP A 144 -9.34 -8.69 30.69
C TRP A 144 -9.36 -7.40 29.87
N GLN A 145 -8.40 -7.23 28.93
CA GLN A 145 -8.38 -6.10 28.00
C GLN A 145 -9.39 -6.32 26.86
N THR A 146 -9.93 -5.22 26.33
CA THR A 146 -10.80 -5.28 25.17
C THR A 146 -10.00 -5.57 23.91
N VAL A 147 -10.64 -6.14 22.90
CA VAL A 147 -10.03 -6.31 21.57
C VAL A 147 -9.59 -4.96 21.01
N ARG A 148 -10.38 -3.91 21.27
CA ARG A 148 -10.08 -2.53 20.89
C ARG A 148 -8.74 -2.06 21.47
N ASP A 149 -8.57 -2.18 22.78
CA ASP A 149 -7.34 -1.74 23.48
C ASP A 149 -6.10 -2.46 22.93
N LEU A 150 -6.23 -3.76 22.65
CA LEU A 150 -5.13 -4.58 22.16
C LEU A 150 -4.75 -4.22 20.72
N ILE A 151 -5.73 -4.01 19.83
CA ILE A 151 -5.47 -3.56 18.45
C ILE A 151 -4.82 -2.16 18.48
N GLU A 152 -5.35 -1.24 19.29
CA GLU A 152 -4.78 0.10 19.42
C GLU A 152 -3.33 0.04 19.89
N ASN A 153 -3.03 -0.72 20.95
CA ASN A 153 -1.66 -0.87 21.44
C ASN A 153 -0.73 -1.52 20.41
N ALA A 154 -1.19 -2.56 19.72
CA ALA A 154 -0.40 -3.24 18.68
C ALA A 154 -0.09 -2.32 17.50
N VAL A 155 -1.08 -1.55 17.03
CA VAL A 155 -0.94 -0.70 15.85
C VAL A 155 -0.22 0.61 16.19
N VAL A 156 -0.71 1.35 17.19
CA VAL A 156 -0.21 2.69 17.52
C VAL A 156 1.14 2.62 18.23
N ASN A 157 1.23 1.83 19.29
CA ASN A 157 2.42 1.73 20.15
C ASN A 157 3.39 0.63 19.71
N SER A 158 2.99 -0.17 18.72
CA SER A 158 3.77 -1.33 18.25
C SER A 158 4.02 -2.39 19.35
N ASP A 159 3.10 -2.49 20.32
CA ASP A 159 3.21 -3.40 21.46
C ASP A 159 3.15 -4.86 21.02
N ASN A 160 4.17 -5.64 21.42
CA ASN A 160 4.28 -7.04 21.05
C ASN A 160 3.35 -7.93 21.88
N ASP A 161 3.17 -7.63 23.17
CA ASP A 161 2.35 -8.47 24.05
C ASP A 161 0.88 -8.42 23.63
N SER A 162 0.38 -7.23 23.30
CA SER A 162 -0.96 -7.04 22.73
C SER A 162 -1.12 -7.77 21.40
N PHE A 163 -0.14 -7.68 20.52
CA PHE A 163 -0.17 -8.37 19.22
C PHE A 163 -0.19 -9.90 19.39
N MET A 164 0.70 -10.44 20.22
CA MET A 164 0.76 -11.88 20.49
C MET A 164 -0.52 -12.41 21.17
N ALA A 165 -1.16 -11.60 22.01
CA ALA A 165 -2.43 -11.97 22.64
C ALA A 165 -3.56 -12.06 21.60
N LEU A 166 -3.60 -11.12 20.63
CA LEU A 166 -4.55 -11.16 19.52
C LEU A 166 -4.31 -12.38 18.62
N ARG A 167 -3.04 -12.68 18.27
CA ARG A 167 -2.66 -13.86 17.49
C ARG A 167 -3.12 -15.15 18.16
N ALA A 168 -2.83 -15.30 19.45
CA ALA A 168 -3.24 -16.47 20.23
C ALA A 168 -4.77 -16.67 20.29
N ALA A 169 -5.54 -15.60 20.23
CA ALA A 169 -6.99 -15.67 20.26
C ALA A 169 -7.63 -15.93 18.88
N PHE A 170 -7.07 -15.39 17.79
CA PHE A 170 -7.77 -15.28 16.50
C PHE A 170 -7.12 -16.03 15.33
N ASP A 171 -5.91 -16.58 15.46
CA ASP A 171 -5.27 -17.29 14.34
C ASP A 171 -6.08 -18.50 13.85
N HIS A 172 -6.89 -19.09 14.71
CA HIS A 172 -7.73 -20.25 14.39
C HIS A 172 -9.11 -19.89 13.82
N ASP A 173 -9.43 -18.60 13.70
CA ASP A 173 -10.75 -18.11 13.30
C ASP A 173 -10.83 -17.72 11.80
N GLY A 174 -10.05 -18.39 10.95
CA GLY A 174 -10.05 -18.18 9.49
C GLY A 174 -8.89 -17.32 8.97
N TYR A 175 -7.86 -17.08 9.79
CA TYR A 175 -6.69 -16.30 9.37
C TYR A 175 -5.92 -16.95 8.21
N GLU A 176 -5.74 -18.28 8.23
CA GLU A 176 -5.12 -19.03 7.14
C GLU A 176 -5.93 -18.90 5.84
N ASP A 177 -7.26 -19.03 5.93
CA ASP A 177 -8.15 -18.83 4.78
C ASP A 177 -8.11 -17.40 4.25
N TRP A 178 -8.00 -16.41 5.14
CA TRP A 178 -7.89 -15.01 4.75
C TRP A 178 -6.60 -14.76 3.96
N ILE A 179 -5.45 -15.28 4.44
CA ILE A 179 -4.17 -15.22 3.70
C ILE A 179 -4.29 -15.91 2.33
N ALA A 180 -4.86 -17.11 2.29
CA ALA A 180 -5.00 -17.87 1.05
C ALA A 180 -5.87 -17.13 0.00
N ASN A 181 -6.86 -16.37 0.45
CA ASN A 181 -7.72 -15.57 -0.42
C ASN A 181 -7.06 -14.27 -0.94
N LEU A 182 -5.94 -13.85 -0.36
CA LEU A 182 -5.21 -12.67 -0.84
C LEU A 182 -4.51 -12.91 -2.19
N ASP A 183 -4.44 -14.15 -2.66
CA ASP A 183 -3.78 -14.51 -3.93
C ASP A 183 -2.35 -13.93 -4.02
N VAL A 184 -1.59 -14.06 -2.93
CA VAL A 184 -0.16 -13.72 -2.90
C VAL A 184 0.66 -14.87 -3.46
N ASP A 185 1.75 -14.53 -4.15
CA ASP A 185 2.64 -15.52 -4.77
C ASP A 185 3.20 -16.52 -3.74
N ASP A 186 3.25 -17.79 -4.09
CA ASP A 186 3.75 -18.87 -3.24
C ASP A 186 5.20 -18.66 -2.77
N GLU A 187 6.06 -17.98 -3.57
CA GLU A 187 7.45 -17.68 -3.20
C GLU A 187 7.57 -16.57 -2.15
N THR A 188 6.54 -15.72 -2.07
CA THR A 188 6.47 -14.57 -1.15
C THR A 188 5.24 -14.63 -0.26
N ALA A 189 4.58 -15.81 -0.22
CA ALA A 189 3.39 -16.04 0.58
C ALA A 189 3.68 -15.82 2.07
N LEU A 190 2.71 -15.21 2.74
CA LEU A 190 2.78 -15.03 4.18
C LEU A 190 2.65 -16.40 4.86
N ASP A 191 3.58 -16.73 5.74
CA ASP A 191 3.47 -17.93 6.58
C ASP A 191 2.46 -17.65 7.72
N PRO A 192 1.27 -18.27 7.71
CA PRO A 192 0.26 -18.05 8.74
C PRO A 192 0.71 -18.49 10.13
N MET A 193 1.73 -19.36 10.22
CA MET A 193 2.30 -19.82 11.47
C MET A 193 3.37 -18.88 12.03
N SER A 194 3.82 -17.90 11.25
CA SER A 194 4.80 -16.91 11.70
C SER A 194 4.11 -15.69 12.31
N ASP A 195 4.44 -15.35 13.54
CA ASP A 195 3.92 -14.15 14.19
C ASP A 195 4.36 -12.87 13.46
N PHE A 196 5.59 -12.87 12.95
CA PHE A 196 6.18 -11.79 12.16
C PHE A 196 6.74 -12.37 10.86
N PRO A 197 5.92 -12.47 9.82
CA PRO A 197 6.32 -13.15 8.58
C PRO A 197 7.40 -12.38 7.82
N THR A 198 8.14 -13.13 7.00
CA THR A 198 9.00 -12.58 5.94
C THR A 198 8.14 -12.42 4.70
N TYR A 199 8.15 -11.22 4.10
CA TYR A 199 7.40 -10.93 2.88
C TYR A 199 8.07 -9.81 2.08
N CYS A 200 7.61 -9.59 0.85
CA CYS A 200 8.23 -8.66 -0.09
C CYS A 200 7.42 -7.35 -0.27
N PRO A 201 8.03 -6.31 -0.88
CA PRO A 201 7.34 -5.07 -1.21
C PRO A 201 6.06 -5.23 -2.03
N ARG A 202 6.05 -6.18 -2.99
CA ARG A 202 4.88 -6.51 -3.81
C ARG A 202 3.72 -6.99 -2.94
N THR A 203 3.97 -7.99 -2.08
CA THR A 203 2.97 -8.51 -1.13
C THR A 203 2.49 -7.42 -0.18
N SER A 204 3.41 -6.63 0.37
CA SER A 204 3.08 -5.49 1.21
C SER A 204 2.16 -4.48 0.49
N ALA A 205 2.50 -4.12 -0.75
CA ALA A 205 1.71 -3.19 -1.54
C ALA A 205 0.30 -3.72 -1.85
N LYS A 206 0.16 -5.02 -2.12
CA LYS A 206 -1.13 -5.68 -2.29
C LYS A 206 -1.97 -5.59 -1.02
N LEU A 207 -1.41 -5.92 0.13
CA LEU A 207 -2.09 -5.85 1.42
C LEU A 207 -2.51 -4.42 1.80
N TRP A 208 -1.69 -3.43 1.51
CA TRP A 208 -2.06 -2.03 1.72
C TRP A 208 -3.13 -1.53 0.74
N ARG A 209 -3.25 -2.14 -0.42
CA ARG A 209 -4.39 -1.91 -1.28
C ARG A 209 -5.68 -2.48 -0.67
N GLU A 210 -5.67 -3.73 -0.18
CA GLU A 210 -6.80 -4.31 0.55
C GLU A 210 -7.19 -3.42 1.75
N MET A 211 -6.19 -2.93 2.49
CA MET A 211 -6.41 -1.92 3.54
C MET A 211 -7.15 -0.69 3.01
N SER A 212 -6.73 -0.15 1.87
CA SER A 212 -7.40 1.01 1.25
C SER A 212 -8.84 0.72 0.87
N GLU A 213 -9.12 -0.46 0.32
CA GLU A 213 -10.46 -0.90 -0.04
C GLU A 213 -11.35 -1.02 1.22
N TYR A 214 -10.86 -1.65 2.27
CA TYR A 214 -11.56 -1.74 3.55
C TYR A 214 -11.82 -0.36 4.18
N LEU A 215 -10.82 0.51 4.23
CA LEU A 215 -11.00 1.86 4.78
C LEU A 215 -12.01 2.69 3.98
N SER A 216 -12.22 2.39 2.71
CA SER A 216 -13.21 3.06 1.85
C SER A 216 -14.66 2.61 2.11
N CYS A 217 -14.88 1.55 2.89
CA CYS A 217 -16.22 1.07 3.27
C CYS A 217 -16.95 2.04 4.20
N ASP A 218 -16.22 2.97 4.82
CA ASP A 218 -16.76 4.05 5.67
C ASP A 218 -17.61 3.54 6.86
N THR A 219 -17.30 2.32 7.36
CA THR A 219 -17.92 1.78 8.58
C THR A 219 -17.28 2.43 9.82
N GLU A 220 -17.95 2.32 10.98
CA GLU A 220 -17.38 2.82 12.24
C GLU A 220 -16.03 2.17 12.55
N THR A 221 -15.89 0.87 12.27
CA THR A 221 -14.64 0.12 12.49
C THR A 221 -13.55 0.55 11.53
N SER A 222 -13.87 0.75 10.24
CA SER A 222 -12.89 1.19 9.24
C SER A 222 -12.38 2.61 9.51
N GLN A 223 -13.29 3.53 9.92
CA GLN A 223 -12.92 4.89 10.33
C GLN A 223 -12.01 4.88 11.57
N TRP A 224 -12.33 4.04 12.57
CA TRP A 224 -11.51 3.88 13.76
C TRP A 224 -10.12 3.34 13.42
N LEU A 225 -10.02 2.26 12.60
CA LEU A 225 -8.73 1.72 12.17
C LEU A 225 -7.92 2.76 11.38
N SER A 226 -8.58 3.53 10.50
CA SER A 226 -7.95 4.66 9.80
C SER A 226 -7.30 5.65 10.78
N GLY A 227 -8.01 5.99 11.86
CA GLY A 227 -7.49 6.87 12.93
C GLY A 227 -6.26 6.29 13.63
N LEU A 228 -6.22 4.99 13.91
CA LEU A 228 -5.06 4.34 14.50
C LEU A 228 -3.83 4.42 13.58
N LEU A 229 -4.02 4.16 12.30
CA LEU A 229 -2.94 4.18 11.31
C LEU A 229 -2.33 5.59 11.11
N THR A 230 -3.10 6.65 11.33
CA THR A 230 -2.57 8.02 11.33
C THR A 230 -1.83 8.38 12.62
N SER A 231 -2.10 7.64 13.70
CA SER A 231 -1.61 7.93 15.05
C SER A 231 -0.42 7.06 15.47
N THR A 232 0.13 6.24 14.57
CA THR A 232 1.30 5.38 14.86
C THR A 232 2.47 6.21 15.40
N THR A 233 3.06 5.76 16.50
CA THR A 233 4.14 6.50 17.20
C THR A 233 5.42 6.59 16.40
N ARG A 234 5.62 5.72 15.40
CA ARG A 234 6.77 5.74 14.50
C ARG A 234 6.32 5.65 13.04
N SER A 235 6.87 6.54 12.22
CA SER A 235 6.65 6.54 10.78
C SER A 235 7.86 7.14 10.07
N PHE A 236 8.61 6.32 9.38
CA PHE A 236 9.71 6.79 8.53
C PHE A 236 9.16 7.49 7.27
N ILE A 237 7.94 7.11 6.83
CA ILE A 237 7.25 7.78 5.71
C ILE A 237 6.90 9.22 6.09
N ARG A 238 6.28 9.47 7.27
CA ARG A 238 5.98 10.84 7.73
C ARG A 238 7.25 11.67 7.93
N ASP A 239 8.28 11.05 8.52
CA ASP A 239 9.57 11.71 8.75
C ASP A 239 10.23 12.15 7.42
N GLY A 240 10.09 11.34 6.36
CA GLY A 240 10.63 11.65 5.03
C GLY A 240 9.83 12.69 4.27
N ILE A 241 8.50 12.60 4.26
CA ILE A 241 7.61 13.53 3.55
C ILE A 241 7.61 14.90 4.24
N ALA A 242 7.55 14.93 5.57
CA ALA A 242 7.63 16.13 6.42
C ALA A 242 6.69 17.28 5.98
N ASP A 243 5.46 16.93 5.58
CA ASP A 243 4.42 17.85 5.12
C ASP A 243 3.10 17.57 5.85
N ASP A 244 2.64 18.51 6.67
CA ASP A 244 1.43 18.39 7.50
C ASP A 244 0.12 18.36 6.67
N GLN A 245 0.17 18.68 5.38
CA GLN A 245 -0.98 18.59 4.47
C GLN A 245 -1.16 17.18 3.89
N VAL A 246 -0.18 16.31 4.07
CA VAL A 246 -0.19 14.93 3.60
C VAL A 246 -0.72 14.02 4.69
N LEU A 247 -1.80 13.31 4.41
CA LEU A 247 -2.32 12.31 5.33
C LEU A 247 -1.61 10.97 5.09
N VAL A 248 -0.85 10.53 6.09
CA VAL A 248 -0.13 9.26 6.06
C VAL A 248 -0.74 8.28 7.05
N ARG A 249 -1.22 7.14 6.56
CA ARG A 249 -1.66 5.98 7.32
C ARG A 249 -0.65 4.87 7.12
N ASN A 250 0.12 4.54 8.13
CA ASN A 250 1.23 3.60 7.97
C ASN A 250 1.41 2.69 9.16
N LYS A 251 2.25 1.68 8.97
CA LYS A 251 2.84 0.90 10.06
C LYS A 251 4.29 0.57 9.79
N ALA A 252 5.16 1.16 10.58
CA ALA A 252 6.59 0.84 10.55
C ALA A 252 6.89 -0.47 11.30
N GLY A 253 7.94 -1.15 10.85
CA GLY A 253 8.54 -2.31 11.49
C GLY A 253 10.06 -2.15 11.60
N TRP A 254 10.63 -2.49 12.76
CA TRP A 254 12.07 -2.36 12.98
C TRP A 254 12.57 -3.39 13.99
N ILE A 255 13.75 -3.91 13.75
CA ILE A 255 14.46 -4.82 14.65
C ILE A 255 15.95 -4.83 14.32
N SER A 256 16.78 -5.06 15.34
CA SER A 256 18.24 -5.23 15.21
C SER A 256 18.70 -6.26 16.24
N GLU A 257 18.32 -7.52 16.00
CA GLU A 257 18.73 -8.66 16.83
C GLU A 257 19.46 -9.68 15.95
N ASP A 258 20.30 -10.51 16.56
CA ASP A 258 21.15 -11.48 15.83
C ASP A 258 20.29 -12.38 14.92
N GLY A 259 20.48 -12.21 13.59
CA GLY A 259 19.79 -12.96 12.56
C GLY A 259 18.43 -12.38 12.13
N CYS A 260 17.94 -11.34 12.80
CA CYS A 260 16.70 -10.64 12.44
C CYS A 260 16.97 -9.14 12.28
N TYR A 261 16.99 -8.68 11.05
CA TYR A 261 17.22 -7.27 10.73
C TYR A 261 16.09 -6.73 9.87
N SER A 262 15.55 -5.60 10.28
CA SER A 262 14.51 -4.90 9.52
C SER A 262 14.45 -3.42 9.89
N THR A 263 14.25 -2.58 8.90
CA THR A 263 13.80 -1.20 9.03
C THR A 263 12.86 -0.94 7.87
N CYS A 264 11.57 -1.17 8.10
CA CYS A 264 10.51 -1.16 7.08
C CYS A 264 9.45 -0.12 7.40
N ASP A 265 8.80 0.43 6.39
CA ASP A 265 7.57 1.18 6.55
C ASP A 265 6.68 1.01 5.32
N ALA A 266 5.39 0.87 5.55
CA ALA A 266 4.43 0.79 4.46
C ALA A 266 3.11 1.45 4.85
N GLY A 267 2.37 1.95 3.86
CA GLY A 267 1.14 2.65 4.13
C GLY A 267 0.48 3.29 2.92
N LEU A 268 -0.56 4.06 3.25
CA LEU A 268 -1.32 4.88 2.32
C LEU A 268 -0.95 6.35 2.52
N ILE A 269 -0.87 7.08 1.42
CA ILE A 269 -0.53 8.51 1.38
C ILE A 269 -1.62 9.22 0.60
N ASP A 270 -2.35 10.12 1.25
CA ASP A 270 -3.37 10.93 0.60
C ASP A 270 -2.90 12.37 0.50
N VAL A 271 -2.88 12.88 -0.71
CA VAL A 271 -2.46 14.25 -1.02
C VAL A 271 -3.09 14.72 -2.34
N ASP A 272 -3.51 15.96 -2.41
CA ASP A 272 -4.03 16.61 -3.62
C ASP A 272 -5.18 15.84 -4.32
N GLY A 273 -5.96 15.07 -3.55
CA GLY A 273 -7.08 14.26 -4.05
C GLY A 273 -6.66 12.91 -4.65
N HIS A 274 -5.40 12.55 -4.55
CA HIS A 274 -4.85 11.25 -4.92
C HIS A 274 -4.53 10.42 -3.68
N SER A 275 -4.62 9.09 -3.83
CA SER A 275 -4.21 8.12 -2.82
C SER A 275 -3.13 7.21 -3.40
N TYR A 276 -2.05 7.04 -2.68
CA TYR A 276 -0.90 6.23 -3.07
C TYR A 276 -0.66 5.11 -2.07
N VAL A 277 -0.21 3.97 -2.56
CA VAL A 277 0.41 2.94 -1.73
C VAL A 277 1.92 3.12 -1.77
N MET A 278 2.56 3.14 -0.62
CA MET A 278 4.02 3.12 -0.48
C MET A 278 4.44 1.93 0.37
N SER A 279 5.31 1.09 -0.15
CA SER A 279 5.94 -0.01 0.57
C SER A 279 7.45 0.09 0.44
N ILE A 280 8.13 0.20 1.58
CA ILE A 280 9.59 0.23 1.69
C ILE A 280 9.99 -0.88 2.64
N MET A 281 10.58 -1.95 2.09
CA MET A 281 10.97 -3.14 2.84
C MET A 281 12.49 -3.29 2.79
N THR A 282 13.14 -3.40 3.96
CA THR A 282 14.61 -3.51 4.02
C THR A 282 15.07 -4.49 5.07
N SER A 283 16.20 -5.17 4.82
CA SER A 283 16.92 -5.97 5.80
C SER A 283 17.99 -5.16 6.56
N MET A 284 17.88 -3.83 6.56
CA MET A 284 18.80 -2.98 7.31
C MET A 284 18.59 -3.17 8.83
N PRO A 285 19.65 -3.42 9.61
CA PRO A 285 19.56 -3.40 11.07
C PRO A 285 19.04 -2.04 11.54
N TRP A 286 18.07 -2.03 12.45
CA TRP A 286 17.52 -0.78 12.95
C TRP A 286 18.60 0.07 13.66
N SER A 287 18.67 1.32 13.26
CA SER A 287 19.52 2.38 13.79
C SER A 287 19.00 3.74 13.35
N ASP A 288 19.52 4.82 13.90
CA ASP A 288 19.19 6.17 13.43
C ASP A 288 19.53 6.33 11.94
N ARG A 289 20.70 5.81 11.50
CA ARG A 289 21.11 5.84 10.10
C ARG A 289 20.13 5.08 9.19
N SER A 290 19.65 3.92 9.60
CA SER A 290 18.68 3.14 8.81
C SER A 290 17.33 3.87 8.76
N SER A 291 16.91 4.47 9.87
CA SER A 291 15.67 5.27 9.94
C SER A 291 15.72 6.48 8.99
N GLU A 292 16.82 7.23 9.01
CA GLU A 292 17.07 8.35 8.08
C GLU A 292 17.12 7.89 6.62
N THR A 293 17.69 6.69 6.37
CA THR A 293 17.76 6.12 5.03
C THR A 293 16.38 5.75 4.49
N VAL A 294 15.51 5.11 5.30
CA VAL A 294 14.12 4.80 4.89
C VAL A 294 13.33 6.08 4.68
N ALA A 295 13.50 7.08 5.55
CA ALA A 295 12.87 8.40 5.38
C ALA A 295 13.31 9.10 4.07
N ALA A 296 14.60 9.00 3.71
CA ALA A 296 15.11 9.53 2.44
C ALA A 296 14.53 8.80 1.23
N ILE A 297 14.33 7.48 1.29
CA ILE A 297 13.63 6.72 0.24
C ILE A 297 12.19 7.19 0.14
N ALA A 298 11.47 7.32 1.28
CA ALA A 298 10.09 7.78 1.30
C ALA A 298 9.95 9.17 0.66
N LYS A 299 10.87 10.10 0.98
CA LYS A 299 10.92 11.43 0.35
C LYS A 299 11.10 11.34 -1.16
N ALA A 300 12.07 10.55 -1.62
CA ALA A 300 12.35 10.41 -3.04
C ALA A 300 11.19 9.75 -3.80
N LEU A 301 10.51 8.75 -3.21
CA LEU A 301 9.29 8.16 -3.76
C LEU A 301 8.14 9.18 -3.81
N TYR A 302 7.97 9.97 -2.76
CA TYR A 302 6.95 11.02 -2.74
C TYR A 302 7.18 12.08 -3.82
N ASP A 303 8.44 12.44 -4.09
CA ASP A 303 8.79 13.42 -5.12
C ASP A 303 8.48 12.96 -6.55
N VAL A 304 8.48 11.65 -6.83
CA VAL A 304 8.09 11.13 -8.15
C VAL A 304 6.57 11.06 -8.37
N ARG A 305 5.74 11.30 -7.36
CA ARG A 305 4.27 11.13 -7.43
C ARG A 305 3.60 11.90 -8.57
N SER A 306 4.09 13.12 -8.86
CA SER A 306 3.55 13.96 -9.94
C SER A 306 3.67 13.32 -11.33
N SER A 307 4.60 12.37 -11.49
CA SER A 307 4.79 11.62 -12.72
C SER A 307 3.84 10.41 -12.86
N LEU A 308 3.12 10.05 -11.77
CA LEU A 308 2.27 8.86 -11.71
C LEU A 308 0.79 9.15 -11.99
N ALA A 309 0.37 10.39 -11.85
CA ALA A 309 -1.01 10.83 -12.00
C ALA A 309 -1.54 10.72 -13.44
#